data_67738c3bfd7a935ebbcf4eafd53558a9
#
_entry.id   67738c3bfd7a935ebbcf4eafd53558a9
#
_cell.length_a   1.000
_cell.length_b   1.000
_cell.length_c   1.000
_cell.angle_alpha   90.00
_cell.angle_beta   90.00
_cell.angle_gamma   90.00
#
_symmetry.space_group_name_H-M   'P 1'
#
loop_
_entity.id
_entity.type
_entity.pdbx_description
1 polymer ?
#
loop_
_entity_poly.entity_id
_entity_poly.type
_entity_poly.pdbx_seq_one_letter_code
_entity_poly.pdbx_strand_id
1 'polypeptide(L)'
;MKKNRLDTLLVEQGYFADADEALRAVLAHEVKVNDVYATSAAVRVAPDAEVVVRNRKRFVSRGGHKLQGALDAFGQDVRGLRCLDIGSSTGGFSDCLLQAGAASVACVDVNYGQLAWKLRQDPRVSVFERVNIKLADPVELGAPFDVLVADLSFIGLAALAPVFARLSQSGTVFIGLVKPQFESRPDETERGVVRDEAVRRRTVDEVRAALADAGFDATGVVESPITGPEGNVEYLVRAVFEGSRVDGGCGEGGRS
;
A
#
# COMPACT_ATOMS: atom_id res chain seq x y z
N MET A 1 37.91 -9.24 -17.22
CA MET A 1 36.54 -9.60 -16.82
C MET A 1 35.65 -9.65 -18.06
N LYS A 2 34.72 -10.61 -18.14
CA LYS A 2 33.79 -10.74 -19.28
C LYS A 2 32.73 -9.62 -19.18
N LYS A 3 32.61 -8.81 -20.23
CA LYS A 3 31.64 -7.71 -20.28
C LYS A 3 30.23 -8.26 -20.54
N ASN A 4 29.23 -7.77 -19.80
CA ASN A 4 27.82 -8.11 -19.97
C ASN A 4 27.12 -7.07 -20.87
N ARG A 5 26.00 -7.44 -21.48
CA ARG A 5 25.11 -6.47 -22.13
C ARG A 5 24.51 -5.57 -21.07
N LEU A 6 24.34 -4.29 -21.38
CA LEU A 6 23.83 -3.32 -20.44
C LEU A 6 22.39 -3.66 -20.02
N ASP A 7 21.51 -4.04 -20.95
CA ASP A 7 20.13 -4.47 -20.63
C ASP A 7 20.12 -5.66 -19.66
N THR A 8 20.96 -6.66 -19.89
CA THR A 8 21.09 -7.81 -19.01
C THR A 8 21.61 -7.40 -17.63
N LEU A 9 22.64 -6.56 -17.56
CA LEU A 9 23.20 -6.07 -16.29
C LEU A 9 22.17 -5.26 -15.50
N LEU A 10 21.37 -4.42 -16.18
CA LEU A 10 20.34 -3.62 -15.56
C LEU A 10 19.23 -4.46 -14.93
N VAL A 11 18.85 -5.57 -15.57
CA VAL A 11 17.88 -6.53 -15.02
C VAL A 11 18.50 -7.36 -13.88
N GLU A 12 19.72 -7.88 -14.05
CA GLU A 12 20.43 -8.63 -13.01
C GLU A 12 20.66 -7.81 -11.73
N GLN A 13 20.92 -6.51 -11.86
CA GLN A 13 21.07 -5.57 -10.73
C GLN A 13 19.73 -5.05 -10.19
N GLY A 14 18.59 -5.50 -10.73
CA GLY A 14 17.27 -5.13 -10.27
C GLY A 14 16.87 -3.69 -10.57
N TYR A 15 17.49 -3.04 -11.56
CA TYR A 15 17.08 -1.71 -12.00
C TYR A 15 15.76 -1.75 -12.76
N PHE A 16 15.50 -2.79 -13.54
CA PHE A 16 14.30 -3.00 -14.34
C PHE A 16 13.80 -4.43 -14.24
N ALA A 17 12.52 -4.65 -14.50
CA ALA A 17 11.91 -5.97 -14.43
C ALA A 17 12.31 -6.87 -15.60
N ASP A 18 12.52 -6.27 -16.78
CA ASP A 18 12.88 -6.97 -18.00
C ASP A 18 13.77 -6.12 -18.93
N ALA A 19 14.27 -6.75 -19.99
CA ALA A 19 15.14 -6.11 -20.97
C ALA A 19 14.43 -5.04 -21.81
N ASP A 20 13.10 -5.14 -22.00
CA ASP A 20 12.34 -4.17 -22.76
C ASP A 20 12.15 -2.87 -21.94
N GLU A 21 11.97 -2.98 -20.64
CA GLU A 21 11.93 -1.82 -19.75
C GLU A 21 13.29 -1.12 -19.70
N ALA A 22 14.37 -1.91 -19.59
CA ALA A 22 15.73 -1.39 -19.65
C ALA A 22 16.03 -0.70 -20.99
N LEU A 23 15.60 -1.26 -22.11
CA LEU A 23 15.73 -0.66 -23.44
C LEU A 23 15.00 0.69 -23.52
N ARG A 24 13.75 0.76 -23.04
CA ARG A 24 12.98 2.01 -23.04
C ARG A 24 13.67 3.10 -22.23
N ALA A 25 14.22 2.77 -21.07
CA ALA A 25 14.94 3.72 -20.20
C ALA A 25 16.24 4.21 -20.86
N VAL A 26 16.98 3.34 -21.56
CA VAL A 26 18.16 3.73 -22.33
C VAL A 26 17.79 4.67 -23.47
N LEU A 27 16.74 4.36 -24.23
CA LEU A 27 16.25 5.21 -25.33
C LEU A 27 15.73 6.58 -24.83
N ALA A 28 15.18 6.62 -23.61
CA ALA A 28 14.76 7.85 -22.94
C ALA A 28 15.92 8.66 -22.35
N HIS A 29 17.18 8.25 -22.53
CA HIS A 29 18.37 8.85 -21.90
C HIS A 29 18.30 8.93 -20.36
N GLU A 30 17.72 7.90 -19.73
CA GLU A 30 17.60 7.81 -18.27
C GLU A 30 18.76 7.01 -17.63
N VAL A 31 19.54 6.27 -18.42
CA VAL A 31 20.63 5.41 -17.95
C VAL A 31 21.98 6.02 -18.25
N LYS A 32 22.80 6.20 -17.22
CA LYS A 32 24.24 6.52 -17.35
C LYS A 32 25.08 5.31 -16.92
N VAL A 33 26.19 5.13 -17.60
CA VAL A 33 27.24 4.18 -17.25
C VAL A 33 28.54 4.95 -17.14
N ASN A 34 29.19 4.94 -15.97
CA ASN A 34 30.39 5.74 -15.67
C ASN A 34 30.20 7.21 -16.10
N ASP A 35 29.10 7.83 -15.61
CA ASP A 35 28.70 9.22 -15.89
C ASP A 35 28.34 9.58 -17.35
N VAL A 36 28.41 8.65 -18.28
CA VAL A 36 28.05 8.85 -19.70
C VAL A 36 26.68 8.23 -19.98
N TYR A 37 25.80 8.97 -20.66
CA TYR A 37 24.50 8.42 -21.07
C TYR A 37 24.72 7.24 -22.04
N ALA A 38 24.07 6.12 -21.73
CA ALA A 38 24.05 4.97 -22.60
C ALA A 38 23.24 5.29 -23.87
N THR A 39 23.81 5.00 -25.02
CA THR A 39 23.15 5.19 -26.33
C THR A 39 22.54 3.92 -26.89
N SER A 40 22.84 2.77 -26.27
CA SER A 40 22.30 1.47 -26.67
C SER A 40 22.24 0.52 -25.48
N ALA A 41 21.10 -0.17 -25.33
CA ALA A 41 20.92 -1.21 -24.32
C ALA A 41 21.79 -2.46 -24.58
N ALA A 42 22.22 -2.64 -25.80
CA ALA A 42 23.08 -3.77 -26.20
C ALA A 42 24.60 -3.52 -25.99
N VAL A 43 24.98 -2.31 -25.52
CA VAL A 43 26.39 -2.01 -25.26
C VAL A 43 26.96 -2.95 -24.21
N ARG A 44 28.20 -3.37 -24.38
CA ARG A 44 28.88 -4.25 -23.43
C ARG A 44 29.66 -3.44 -22.41
N VAL A 45 29.27 -3.61 -21.14
CA VAL A 45 29.81 -2.89 -19.97
C VAL A 45 30.50 -3.87 -19.02
N ALA A 46 31.42 -3.37 -18.21
CA ALA A 46 32.03 -4.16 -17.16
C ALA A 46 30.99 -4.49 -16.08
N PRO A 47 31.03 -5.65 -15.41
CA PRO A 47 30.07 -6.03 -14.37
C PRO A 47 30.07 -5.07 -13.16
N ASP A 48 31.20 -4.41 -12.93
CA ASP A 48 31.45 -3.42 -11.87
C ASP A 48 31.31 -1.97 -12.34
N ALA A 49 30.77 -1.74 -13.55
CA ALA A 49 30.55 -0.39 -14.06
C ALA A 49 29.53 0.35 -13.17
N GLU A 50 29.84 1.60 -12.87
CA GLU A 50 28.90 2.46 -12.14
C GLU A 50 27.69 2.77 -13.02
N VAL A 51 26.50 2.34 -12.57
CA VAL A 51 25.26 2.56 -13.29
C VAL A 51 24.38 3.51 -12.49
N VAL A 52 23.97 4.61 -13.13
CA VAL A 52 23.00 5.57 -12.57
C VAL A 52 21.77 5.60 -13.46
N VAL A 53 20.61 5.26 -12.90
CA VAL A 53 19.31 5.38 -13.58
C VAL A 53 18.61 6.63 -13.06
N ARG A 54 18.41 7.63 -13.94
CA ARG A 54 17.64 8.83 -13.64
C ARG A 54 16.15 8.50 -13.66
N ASN A 55 15.35 9.19 -12.86
CA ASN A 55 13.90 9.02 -12.77
C ASN A 55 13.45 7.60 -12.39
N ARG A 56 14.32 6.80 -11.76
CA ARG A 56 13.92 5.49 -11.25
C ARG A 56 12.72 5.66 -10.33
N LYS A 57 11.59 5.12 -10.71
CA LYS A 57 10.42 5.07 -9.84
C LYS A 57 10.81 4.30 -8.58
N ARG A 58 10.75 4.95 -7.41
CA ARG A 58 11.08 4.33 -6.13
C ARG A 58 10.20 3.10 -5.87
N PHE A 59 8.91 3.21 -6.25
CA PHE A 59 7.90 2.18 -6.06
C PHE A 59 7.26 1.80 -7.39
N VAL A 60 6.65 0.60 -7.46
CA VAL A 60 5.95 0.10 -8.67
C VAL A 60 4.77 0.98 -9.07
N SER A 61 4.22 1.77 -8.14
CA SER A 61 3.19 2.77 -8.43
C SER A 61 3.25 3.97 -7.49
N ARG A 62 2.47 5.01 -7.79
CA ARG A 62 2.37 6.23 -6.95
C ARG A 62 1.87 5.94 -5.54
N GLY A 63 1.09 4.85 -5.35
CA GLY A 63 0.60 4.43 -4.04
C GLY A 63 1.72 4.27 -3.01
N GLY A 64 2.89 3.74 -3.40
CA GLY A 64 4.03 3.60 -2.49
C GLY A 64 4.49 4.90 -1.83
N HIS A 65 4.38 6.04 -2.54
CA HIS A 65 4.70 7.35 -1.96
C HIS A 65 3.68 7.78 -0.90
N LYS A 66 2.39 7.42 -1.06
CA LYS A 66 1.34 7.71 -0.06
C LYS A 66 1.64 6.98 1.24
N LEU A 67 1.86 5.66 1.16
CA LEU A 67 2.16 4.86 2.34
C LEU A 67 3.49 5.28 2.98
N GLN A 68 4.54 5.56 2.20
CA GLN A 68 5.81 6.04 2.75
C GLN A 68 5.61 7.31 3.58
N GLY A 69 4.84 8.28 3.04
CA GLY A 69 4.54 9.51 3.77
C GLY A 69 3.81 9.25 5.09
N ALA A 70 2.90 8.26 5.13
CA ALA A 70 2.24 7.85 6.37
C ALA A 70 3.19 7.19 7.36
N LEU A 71 4.03 6.24 6.89
CA LEU A 71 5.02 5.57 7.75
C LEU A 71 5.97 6.60 8.40
N ASP A 72 6.45 7.56 7.60
CA ASP A 72 7.35 8.62 8.07
C ASP A 72 6.64 9.54 9.08
N ALA A 73 5.42 10.00 8.77
CA ALA A 73 4.67 10.93 9.62
C ALA A 73 4.22 10.32 10.95
N PHE A 74 3.86 9.03 10.94
CA PHE A 74 3.45 8.32 12.15
C PHE A 74 4.61 7.69 12.91
N GLY A 75 5.83 7.71 12.36
CA GLY A 75 6.97 6.98 12.93
C GLY A 75 6.73 5.47 12.98
N GLN A 76 5.94 4.92 12.04
CA GLN A 76 5.56 3.52 12.07
C GLN A 76 6.67 2.64 11.50
N ASP A 77 7.27 1.84 12.35
CA ASP A 77 8.19 0.79 11.93
C ASP A 77 7.42 -0.48 11.52
N VAL A 78 7.80 -1.07 10.40
CA VAL A 78 7.22 -2.32 9.88
C VAL A 78 8.26 -3.43 9.71
N ARG A 79 9.50 -3.22 10.16
CA ARG A 79 10.59 -4.18 10.03
C ARG A 79 10.29 -5.48 10.78
N GLY A 80 10.40 -6.58 10.05
CA GLY A 80 10.15 -7.91 10.61
C GLY A 80 8.68 -8.24 10.86
N LEU A 81 7.74 -7.36 10.51
CA LEU A 81 6.30 -7.54 10.73
C LEU A 81 5.64 -8.24 9.54
N ARG A 82 4.56 -8.96 9.83
CA ARG A 82 3.67 -9.59 8.84
C ARG A 82 2.57 -8.60 8.46
N CYS A 83 2.50 -8.25 7.17
CA CYS A 83 1.61 -7.22 6.66
C CYS A 83 0.55 -7.80 5.72
N LEU A 84 -0.62 -7.17 5.68
CA LEU A 84 -1.66 -7.41 4.69
C LEU A 84 -1.93 -6.10 3.91
N ASP A 85 -1.87 -6.16 2.59
CA ASP A 85 -2.22 -5.07 1.67
C ASP A 85 -3.57 -5.36 1.03
N ILE A 86 -4.60 -4.60 1.43
CA ILE A 86 -5.99 -4.77 1.01
C ILE A 86 -6.28 -3.78 -0.13
N GLY A 87 -6.56 -4.34 -1.33
CA GLY A 87 -6.65 -3.57 -2.56
C GLY A 87 -5.27 -3.31 -3.16
N SER A 88 -4.43 -4.35 -3.21
CA SER A 88 -3.02 -4.23 -3.59
C SER A 88 -2.78 -3.71 -5.01
N SER A 89 -3.71 -3.93 -5.96
CA SER A 89 -3.61 -3.46 -7.36
C SER A 89 -2.24 -3.77 -7.96
N THR A 90 -1.49 -2.75 -8.38
CA THR A 90 -0.11 -2.90 -8.91
C THR A 90 0.94 -3.17 -7.82
N GLY A 91 0.59 -3.07 -6.54
CA GLY A 91 1.46 -3.38 -5.41
C GLY A 91 2.25 -2.19 -4.86
N GLY A 92 1.75 -0.97 -5.02
CA GLY A 92 2.46 0.21 -4.53
C GLY A 92 2.69 0.21 -3.01
N PHE A 93 1.66 -0.15 -2.23
CA PHE A 93 1.77 -0.27 -0.79
C PHE A 93 2.63 -1.48 -0.41
N SER A 94 2.42 -2.62 -1.04
CA SER A 94 3.24 -3.82 -0.84
C SER A 94 4.73 -3.57 -1.07
N ASP A 95 5.10 -2.89 -2.17
CA ASP A 95 6.49 -2.52 -2.48
C ASP A 95 7.09 -1.60 -1.41
N CYS A 96 6.29 -0.65 -0.90
CA CYS A 96 6.70 0.23 0.19
C CYS A 96 6.97 -0.56 1.47
N LEU A 97 6.08 -1.46 1.87
CA LEU A 97 6.24 -2.31 3.06
C LEU A 97 7.50 -3.20 2.97
N LEU A 98 7.71 -3.84 1.81
CA LEU A 98 8.88 -4.70 1.58
C LEU A 98 10.20 -3.91 1.62
N GLN A 99 10.23 -2.70 1.03
CA GLN A 99 11.39 -1.81 1.09
C GLN A 99 11.63 -1.26 2.50
N ALA A 100 10.57 -1.08 3.30
CA ALA A 100 10.65 -0.69 4.71
C ALA A 100 11.03 -1.88 5.63
N GLY A 101 11.20 -3.09 5.10
CA GLY A 101 11.71 -4.24 5.83
C GLY A 101 10.65 -5.19 6.41
N ALA A 102 9.41 -5.16 5.93
CA ALA A 102 8.39 -6.14 6.31
C ALA A 102 8.89 -7.58 6.08
N ALA A 103 8.58 -8.48 7.01
CA ALA A 103 8.95 -9.89 6.91
C ALA A 103 8.15 -10.61 5.82
N SER A 104 6.87 -10.27 5.67
CA SER A 104 6.01 -10.78 4.61
C SER A 104 4.86 -9.82 4.32
N VAL A 105 4.34 -9.88 3.10
CA VAL A 105 3.16 -9.12 2.66
C VAL A 105 2.18 -10.06 1.95
N ALA A 106 0.96 -10.17 2.48
CA ALA A 106 -0.16 -10.78 1.79
C ALA A 106 -0.86 -9.70 0.95
N CYS A 107 -0.92 -9.88 -0.37
CA CYS A 107 -1.53 -8.95 -1.32
C CYS A 107 -2.91 -9.45 -1.70
N VAL A 108 -3.97 -8.73 -1.34
CA VAL A 108 -5.36 -9.10 -1.63
C VAL A 108 -5.99 -8.12 -2.61
N ASP A 109 -6.57 -8.62 -3.70
CA ASP A 109 -7.30 -7.79 -4.67
C ASP A 109 -8.45 -8.58 -5.31
N VAL A 110 -9.54 -7.87 -5.67
CA VAL A 110 -10.65 -8.44 -6.45
C VAL A 110 -10.28 -8.64 -7.92
N ASN A 111 -9.32 -7.89 -8.41
CA ASN A 111 -8.78 -7.99 -9.76
C ASN A 111 -7.80 -9.15 -9.90
N TYR A 112 -7.36 -9.39 -11.13
CA TYR A 112 -6.39 -10.42 -11.48
C TYR A 112 -5.29 -9.87 -12.38
N GLY A 113 -4.05 -10.29 -12.13
CA GLY A 113 -2.93 -10.01 -13.04
C GLY A 113 -2.37 -8.59 -12.96
N GLN A 114 -2.80 -7.75 -11.99
CA GLN A 114 -2.35 -6.36 -11.87
C GLN A 114 -1.04 -6.22 -11.07
N LEU A 115 -0.81 -7.10 -10.12
CA LEU A 115 0.38 -7.03 -9.25
C LEU A 115 1.67 -7.09 -10.08
N ALA A 116 2.57 -6.15 -9.85
CA ALA A 116 3.84 -6.06 -10.56
C ALA A 116 4.66 -7.35 -10.47
N TRP A 117 5.28 -7.75 -11.59
CA TRP A 117 6.00 -9.03 -11.70
C TRP A 117 7.09 -9.21 -10.64
N LYS A 118 7.85 -8.14 -10.34
CA LYS A 118 8.90 -8.20 -9.30
C LYS A 118 8.35 -8.58 -7.92
N LEU A 119 7.12 -8.16 -7.59
CA LEU A 119 6.48 -8.50 -6.33
C LEU A 119 5.98 -9.94 -6.31
N ARG A 120 5.48 -10.43 -7.47
CA ARG A 120 5.08 -11.85 -7.60
C ARG A 120 6.24 -12.81 -7.45
N GLN A 121 7.47 -12.36 -7.74
CA GLN A 121 8.68 -13.16 -7.61
C GLN A 121 9.34 -13.04 -6.24
N ASP A 122 8.93 -12.09 -5.39
CA ASP A 122 9.51 -11.93 -4.05
C ASP A 122 8.99 -13.05 -3.13
N PRO A 123 9.86 -13.88 -2.54
CA PRO A 123 9.44 -14.99 -1.67
C PRO A 123 8.70 -14.54 -0.41
N ARG A 124 8.75 -13.26 -0.06
CA ARG A 124 8.00 -12.68 1.06
C ARG A 124 6.56 -12.33 0.71
N VAL A 125 6.16 -12.42 -0.56
CA VAL A 125 4.83 -12.02 -1.04
C VAL A 125 3.93 -13.23 -1.23
N SER A 126 2.75 -13.18 -0.63
CA SER A 126 1.64 -14.10 -0.91
C SER A 126 0.56 -13.35 -1.71
N VAL A 127 0.08 -13.94 -2.81
CA VAL A 127 -0.84 -13.26 -3.73
C VAL A 127 -2.22 -13.91 -3.69
N PHE A 128 -3.25 -13.10 -3.35
CA PHE A 128 -4.65 -13.49 -3.26
C PHE A 128 -5.47 -12.61 -4.22
N GLU A 129 -5.55 -13.02 -5.47
CA GLU A 129 -6.32 -12.34 -6.52
C GLU A 129 -7.71 -12.93 -6.68
N ARG A 130 -8.67 -12.14 -7.21
CA ARG A 130 -10.10 -12.47 -7.31
C ARG A 130 -10.74 -12.76 -5.95
N VAL A 131 -10.20 -12.14 -4.90
CA VAL A 131 -10.67 -12.30 -3.53
C VAL A 131 -11.39 -11.04 -3.08
N ASN A 132 -12.67 -11.18 -2.72
CA ASN A 132 -13.41 -10.12 -2.05
C ASN A 132 -13.12 -10.18 -0.56
N ILE A 133 -12.43 -9.17 -0.03
CA ILE A 133 -12.02 -9.13 1.37
C ILE A 133 -13.18 -9.25 2.37
N LYS A 134 -14.40 -8.83 1.99
CA LYS A 134 -15.60 -8.99 2.83
C LYS A 134 -15.95 -10.44 3.09
N LEU A 135 -15.67 -11.32 2.11
CA LEU A 135 -16.06 -12.73 2.10
C LEU A 135 -14.87 -13.67 2.38
N ALA A 136 -13.66 -13.12 2.40
CA ALA A 136 -12.44 -13.90 2.61
C ALA A 136 -12.42 -14.55 4.00
N ASP A 137 -11.95 -15.80 4.05
CA ASP A 137 -11.64 -16.46 5.30
C ASP A 137 -10.33 -15.91 5.87
N PRO A 138 -10.34 -15.33 7.08
CA PRO A 138 -9.13 -14.85 7.72
C PRO A 138 -8.01 -15.90 7.82
N VAL A 139 -8.36 -17.16 8.05
CA VAL A 139 -7.40 -18.25 8.18
C VAL A 139 -6.70 -18.55 6.86
N GLU A 140 -7.45 -18.55 5.75
CA GLU A 140 -6.89 -18.76 4.41
C GLU A 140 -5.93 -17.64 4.00
N LEU A 141 -6.19 -16.40 4.46
CA LEU A 141 -5.30 -15.26 4.25
C LEU A 141 -4.06 -15.30 5.14
N GLY A 142 -4.06 -16.12 6.18
CA GLY A 142 -2.99 -16.21 7.17
C GLY A 142 -3.09 -15.20 8.31
N ALA A 143 -4.30 -14.67 8.60
CA ALA A 143 -4.54 -13.80 9.75
C ALA A 143 -4.28 -14.53 11.08
N PRO A 144 -3.99 -13.79 12.17
CA PRO A 144 -3.91 -12.33 12.24
C PRO A 144 -2.60 -11.76 11.70
N PHE A 145 -2.63 -10.47 11.33
CA PHE A 145 -1.48 -9.72 10.85
C PHE A 145 -1.05 -8.66 11.88
N ASP A 146 0.24 -8.26 11.81
CA ASP A 146 0.77 -7.20 12.67
C ASP A 146 0.41 -5.81 12.12
N VAL A 147 0.36 -5.69 10.79
CA VAL A 147 0.00 -4.44 10.09
C VAL A 147 -0.98 -4.74 8.97
N LEU A 148 -2.08 -3.98 8.94
CA LEU A 148 -3.02 -3.93 7.82
C LEU A 148 -2.86 -2.60 7.11
N VAL A 149 -2.71 -2.62 5.79
CA VAL A 149 -2.80 -1.41 4.96
C VAL A 149 -3.94 -1.54 3.95
N ALA A 150 -4.59 -0.43 3.61
CA ALA A 150 -5.71 -0.46 2.67
C ALA A 150 -5.69 0.76 1.74
N ASP A 151 -5.71 0.52 0.43
CA ASP A 151 -5.92 1.51 -0.64
C ASP A 151 -7.04 1.02 -1.57
N LEU A 152 -8.29 1.29 -1.17
CA LEU A 152 -9.47 0.77 -1.84
C LEU A 152 -10.09 1.79 -2.78
N SER A 153 -10.74 1.31 -3.84
CA SER A 153 -11.54 2.13 -4.76
C SER A 153 -12.97 1.62 -4.81
N PHE A 154 -13.91 2.54 -4.98
CA PHE A 154 -15.35 2.28 -5.10
C PHE A 154 -16.03 1.76 -3.82
N ILE A 155 -15.32 1.64 -2.73
CA ILE A 155 -15.86 1.28 -1.42
C ILE A 155 -15.15 2.09 -0.35
N GLY A 156 -15.93 2.66 0.60
CA GLY A 156 -15.39 3.40 1.73
C GLY A 156 -14.76 2.48 2.78
N LEU A 157 -13.72 2.96 3.45
CA LEU A 157 -13.06 2.24 4.55
C LEU A 157 -14.01 2.04 5.74
N ALA A 158 -14.90 3.01 6.02
CA ALA A 158 -15.87 2.92 7.10
C ALA A 158 -16.70 1.63 7.02
N ALA A 159 -17.15 1.27 5.81
CA ALA A 159 -17.95 0.06 5.59
C ALA A 159 -17.17 -1.26 5.79
N LEU A 160 -15.84 -1.19 5.88
CA LEU A 160 -14.96 -2.36 6.03
C LEU A 160 -14.31 -2.47 7.43
N ALA A 161 -14.55 -1.53 8.32
CA ALA A 161 -13.96 -1.56 9.65
C ALA A 161 -14.18 -2.91 10.40
N PRO A 162 -15.38 -3.55 10.36
CA PRO A 162 -15.55 -4.88 10.95
C PRO A 162 -14.73 -5.99 10.27
N VAL A 163 -14.41 -5.83 8.99
CA VAL A 163 -13.56 -6.79 8.26
C VAL A 163 -12.12 -6.66 8.75
N PHE A 164 -11.63 -5.43 8.91
CA PHE A 164 -10.28 -5.19 9.43
C PHE A 164 -10.12 -5.78 10.83
N ALA A 165 -11.13 -5.63 11.70
CA ALA A 165 -11.13 -6.23 13.04
C ALA A 165 -10.95 -7.76 13.02
N ARG A 166 -11.63 -8.47 12.09
CA ARG A 166 -11.50 -9.93 11.97
C ARG A 166 -10.11 -10.40 11.54
N LEU A 167 -9.32 -9.53 10.92
CA LEU A 167 -7.98 -9.81 10.42
C LEU A 167 -6.89 -9.41 11.42
N SER A 168 -7.29 -8.80 12.54
CA SER A 168 -6.44 -8.20 13.56
C SER A 168 -6.34 -9.05 14.82
N GLN A 169 -5.28 -8.82 15.56
CA GLN A 169 -5.10 -9.18 16.97
C GLN A 169 -4.80 -7.91 17.77
N SER A 170 -4.89 -7.97 19.09
CA SER A 170 -4.52 -6.81 19.95
C SER A 170 -3.14 -6.29 19.58
N GLY A 171 -3.01 -4.99 19.34
CA GLY A 171 -1.80 -4.32 18.89
C GLY A 171 -1.61 -4.26 17.37
N THR A 172 -2.46 -4.91 16.56
CA THR A 172 -2.42 -4.76 15.10
C THR A 172 -2.58 -3.30 14.70
N VAL A 173 -1.65 -2.79 13.89
CA VAL A 173 -1.71 -1.43 13.33
C VAL A 173 -2.47 -1.46 12.01
N PHE A 174 -3.46 -0.59 11.87
CA PHE A 174 -4.16 -0.32 10.63
C PHE A 174 -3.71 1.03 10.05
N ILE A 175 -3.37 1.08 8.76
CA ILE A 175 -3.13 2.32 8.01
C ILE A 175 -3.96 2.28 6.74
N GLY A 176 -5.03 3.07 6.67
CA GLY A 176 -5.95 3.11 5.55
C GLY A 176 -5.96 4.45 4.82
N LEU A 177 -6.03 4.41 3.49
CA LEU A 177 -6.17 5.60 2.65
C LEU A 177 -7.64 5.99 2.55
N VAL A 178 -8.03 7.02 3.28
CA VAL A 178 -9.35 7.64 3.19
C VAL A 178 -9.43 8.44 1.89
N LYS A 179 -10.38 8.08 1.06
CA LYS A 179 -10.69 8.76 -0.20
C LYS A 179 -12.05 9.44 -0.07
N PRO A 180 -12.10 10.75 0.18
CA PRO A 180 -13.37 11.44 0.42
C PRO A 180 -14.43 11.16 -0.63
N GLN A 181 -14.05 11.01 -1.89
CA GLN A 181 -14.97 10.71 -2.98
C GLN A 181 -15.65 9.34 -2.91
N PHE A 182 -15.14 8.40 -2.09
CA PHE A 182 -15.76 7.09 -1.85
C PHE A 182 -16.42 6.97 -0.47
N GLU A 183 -16.26 7.99 0.38
CA GLU A 183 -16.88 8.08 1.70
C GLU A 183 -18.04 9.10 1.70
N SER A 184 -18.03 10.08 0.78
CA SER A 184 -19.05 11.13 0.69
C SER A 184 -20.30 10.69 -0.06
N ARG A 185 -21.35 11.51 0.01
CA ARG A 185 -22.58 11.33 -0.76
C ARG A 185 -22.34 11.70 -2.22
N PRO A 186 -23.10 11.13 -3.17
CA PRO A 186 -22.95 11.45 -4.59
C PRO A 186 -23.09 12.93 -4.95
N ASP A 187 -23.96 13.65 -4.24
CA ASP A 187 -24.23 15.08 -4.45
C ASP A 187 -23.13 16.02 -3.87
N GLU A 188 -22.18 15.47 -3.12
CA GLU A 188 -21.05 16.21 -2.54
C GLU A 188 -19.79 16.15 -3.43
N THR A 189 -19.90 15.52 -4.59
CA THR A 189 -18.78 15.43 -5.55
C THR A 189 -19.07 16.22 -6.83
N GLU A 190 -18.09 16.98 -7.28
CA GLU A 190 -18.11 17.63 -8.60
C GLU A 190 -17.23 16.82 -9.56
N ARG A 191 -17.84 16.12 -10.51
CA ARG A 191 -17.11 15.24 -11.46
C ARG A 191 -16.15 14.26 -10.77
N GLY A 192 -16.59 13.68 -9.64
CA GLY A 192 -15.77 12.73 -8.87
C GLY A 192 -14.74 13.38 -7.94
N VAL A 193 -14.75 14.71 -7.76
CA VAL A 193 -13.82 15.42 -6.88
C VAL A 193 -14.59 16.08 -5.75
N VAL A 194 -14.17 15.85 -4.49
CA VAL A 194 -14.67 16.52 -3.29
C VAL A 194 -13.84 17.79 -3.04
N ARG A 195 -14.45 18.95 -3.35
CA ARG A 195 -13.79 20.26 -3.20
C ARG A 195 -13.99 20.87 -1.82
N ASP A 196 -15.13 20.60 -1.18
CA ASP A 196 -15.47 21.15 0.12
C ASP A 196 -14.61 20.51 1.23
N GLU A 197 -13.87 21.35 1.92
CA GLU A 197 -13.00 20.92 3.02
C GLU A 197 -13.81 20.36 4.20
N ALA A 198 -15.00 20.90 4.46
CA ALA A 198 -15.85 20.38 5.54
C ALA A 198 -16.33 18.96 5.25
N VAL A 199 -16.66 18.67 4.00
CA VAL A 199 -16.99 17.31 3.56
C VAL A 199 -15.80 16.38 3.72
N ARG A 200 -14.61 16.80 3.29
CA ARG A 200 -13.39 15.99 3.46
C ARG A 200 -13.09 15.68 4.92
N ARG A 201 -13.20 16.66 5.81
CA ARG A 201 -13.00 16.46 7.26
C ARG A 201 -14.03 15.50 7.84
N ARG A 202 -15.32 15.70 7.51
CA ARG A 202 -16.38 14.81 7.97
C ARG A 202 -16.13 13.36 7.54
N THR A 203 -15.76 13.10 6.28
CA THR A 203 -15.50 11.73 5.81
C THR A 203 -14.36 11.07 6.59
N VAL A 204 -13.32 11.81 6.95
CA VAL A 204 -12.25 11.30 7.82
C VAL A 204 -12.78 10.96 9.21
N ASP A 205 -13.61 11.83 9.80
CA ASP A 205 -14.17 11.60 11.13
C ASP A 205 -15.15 10.42 11.15
N GLU A 206 -15.94 10.22 10.09
CA GLU A 206 -16.81 9.06 9.90
C GLU A 206 -16.01 7.74 9.83
N VAL A 207 -14.88 7.72 9.09
CA VAL A 207 -13.99 6.57 9.06
C VAL A 207 -13.38 6.28 10.43
N ARG A 208 -12.94 7.32 11.15
CA ARG A 208 -12.40 7.16 12.51
C ARG A 208 -13.44 6.60 13.48
N ALA A 209 -14.68 7.09 13.40
CA ALA A 209 -15.79 6.59 14.23
C ALA A 209 -16.07 5.10 13.93
N ALA A 210 -16.15 4.73 12.65
CA ALA A 210 -16.38 3.34 12.25
C ALA A 210 -15.24 2.40 12.72
N LEU A 211 -14.00 2.86 12.66
CA LEU A 211 -12.86 2.12 13.20
C LEU A 211 -12.97 1.97 14.73
N ALA A 212 -13.36 3.02 15.43
CA ALA A 212 -13.54 2.97 16.89
C ALA A 212 -14.65 1.99 17.29
N ASP A 213 -15.77 1.99 16.56
CA ASP A 213 -16.87 1.03 16.77
C ASP A 213 -16.44 -0.41 16.53
N ALA A 214 -15.46 -0.62 15.61
CA ALA A 214 -14.89 -1.94 15.33
C ALA A 214 -13.75 -2.36 16.29
N GLY A 215 -13.44 -1.54 17.30
CA GLY A 215 -12.44 -1.86 18.33
C GLY A 215 -11.02 -1.34 18.04
N PHE A 216 -10.89 -0.37 17.15
CA PHE A 216 -9.62 0.32 16.90
C PHE A 216 -9.57 1.67 17.63
N ASP A 217 -8.39 2.01 18.15
CA ASP A 217 -8.07 3.37 18.59
C ASP A 217 -7.42 4.14 17.44
N ALA A 218 -8.11 5.17 16.92
CA ALA A 218 -7.61 5.99 15.81
C ALA A 218 -6.62 7.05 16.32
N THR A 219 -5.33 6.74 16.21
CA THR A 219 -4.22 7.48 16.83
C THR A 219 -3.64 8.61 15.97
N GLY A 220 -3.98 8.69 14.68
CA GLY A 220 -3.44 9.74 13.83
C GLY A 220 -4.12 9.83 12.46
N VAL A 221 -4.06 11.03 11.89
CA VAL A 221 -4.48 11.32 10.51
C VAL A 221 -3.45 12.25 9.88
N VAL A 222 -3.06 11.96 8.65
CA VAL A 222 -2.18 12.84 7.84
C VAL A 222 -2.74 12.97 6.43
N GLU A 223 -2.54 14.12 5.82
CA GLU A 223 -2.84 14.31 4.40
C GLU A 223 -1.83 13.51 3.56
N SER A 224 -2.30 12.87 2.51
CA SER A 224 -1.44 12.16 1.57
C SER A 224 -0.46 13.14 0.89
N PRO A 225 0.83 12.78 0.77
CA PRO A 225 1.82 13.65 0.12
C PRO A 225 1.55 13.90 -1.36
N ILE A 226 0.64 13.13 -1.95
CA ILE A 226 0.22 13.27 -3.35
C ILE A 226 -1.30 13.10 -3.46
N THR A 227 -1.91 13.86 -4.37
CA THR A 227 -3.34 13.75 -4.67
C THR A 227 -3.67 12.47 -5.44
N GLY A 228 -4.94 12.08 -5.39
CA GLY A 228 -5.50 11.05 -6.25
C GLY A 228 -5.38 11.40 -7.75
N PRO A 229 -5.67 10.45 -8.67
CA PRO A 229 -5.51 10.65 -10.11
C PRO A 229 -6.31 11.84 -10.65
N GLU A 230 -7.48 12.11 -10.07
CA GLU A 230 -8.40 13.18 -10.47
C GLU A 230 -8.21 14.48 -9.67
N GLY A 231 -7.17 14.54 -8.82
CA GLY A 231 -6.85 15.69 -8.00
C GLY A 231 -7.54 15.71 -6.63
N ASN A 232 -8.20 14.65 -6.22
CA ASN A 232 -8.74 14.53 -4.87
C ASN A 232 -7.65 14.60 -3.81
N VAL A 233 -7.87 15.40 -2.78
CA VAL A 233 -7.09 15.35 -1.55
C VAL A 233 -7.52 14.08 -0.79
N GLU A 234 -6.54 13.28 -0.41
CA GLU A 234 -6.73 12.00 0.28
C GLU A 234 -6.00 12.02 1.62
N TYR A 235 -6.42 11.19 2.56
CA TYR A 235 -5.84 11.17 3.91
C TYR A 235 -5.47 9.74 4.30
N LEU A 236 -4.42 9.59 5.11
CA LEU A 236 -4.11 8.31 5.72
C LEU A 236 -4.48 8.38 7.20
N VAL A 237 -5.28 7.41 7.64
CA VAL A 237 -5.64 7.22 9.03
C VAL A 237 -4.81 6.07 9.61
N ARG A 238 -4.23 6.29 10.80
CA ARG A 238 -3.59 5.25 11.59
C ARG A 238 -4.48 4.91 12.78
N ALA A 239 -4.68 3.62 13.01
CA ALA A 239 -5.39 3.11 14.17
C ALA A 239 -4.71 1.84 14.72
N VAL A 240 -4.92 1.55 16.00
CA VAL A 240 -4.41 0.34 16.66
C VAL A 240 -5.60 -0.47 17.15
N PHE A 241 -5.63 -1.76 16.86
CA PHE A 241 -6.68 -2.65 17.32
C PHE A 241 -6.48 -3.01 18.79
N GLU A 242 -7.44 -2.61 19.62
CA GLU A 242 -7.45 -2.86 21.07
C GLU A 242 -8.20 -4.15 21.44
N GLY A 243 -9.01 -4.66 20.50
CA GLY A 243 -9.93 -5.77 20.70
C GLY A 243 -11.40 -5.32 20.63
N SER A 244 -12.31 -6.25 20.35
CA SER A 244 -13.73 -5.96 20.36
C SER A 244 -14.15 -5.51 21.78
N ARG A 245 -14.78 -4.35 21.89
CA ARG A 245 -15.42 -3.94 23.13
C ARG A 245 -16.56 -4.93 23.41
N VAL A 246 -16.29 -5.93 24.27
CA VAL A 246 -17.36 -6.76 24.81
C VAL A 246 -18.13 -5.86 25.76
N ASP A 247 -19.37 -5.53 25.39
CA ASP A 247 -20.28 -4.86 26.32
C ASP A 247 -20.36 -5.66 27.60
N GLY A 248 -19.69 -5.19 28.63
CA GLY A 248 -19.70 -5.74 29.99
C GLY A 248 -21.06 -5.44 30.65
N GLY A 249 -22.13 -5.97 30.07
CA GLY A 249 -23.47 -5.95 30.64
C GLY A 249 -23.76 -7.21 31.44
N CYS A 250 -22.96 -7.50 32.46
CA CYS A 250 -23.36 -8.50 33.44
C CYS A 250 -24.11 -7.78 34.59
N GLY A 251 -25.44 -7.66 34.45
CA GLY A 251 -26.29 -7.31 35.52
C GLY A 251 -26.24 -8.37 36.62
N GLU A 252 -25.58 -8.08 37.71
CA GLU A 252 -25.77 -8.80 38.96
C GLU A 252 -27.18 -8.57 39.44
N GLY A 253 -28.10 -9.46 39.09
CA GLY A 253 -29.42 -9.57 39.73
C GLY A 253 -29.23 -10.11 41.13
N GLY A 254 -29.21 -9.19 42.11
CA GLY A 254 -29.28 -9.54 43.52
C GLY A 254 -30.51 -10.38 43.85
N ARG A 255 -30.26 -11.51 44.49
CA ARG A 255 -31.30 -12.25 45.22
C ARG A 255 -31.32 -11.75 46.66
N SER A 256 -32.45 -11.25 47.04
CA SER A 256 -32.95 -11.22 48.42
C SER A 256 -34.11 -12.13 48.55
#